data_3481c0bb02aed0bde2f7873cd3a74211
#
_entry.id   3481c0bb02aed0bde2f7873cd3a74211
#
_cell.length_a   1.000
_cell.length_b   1.000
_cell.length_c   1.000
_cell.angle_alpha   90.00
_cell.angle_beta   90.00
_cell.angle_gamma   90.00
#
_symmetry.space_group_name_H-M   'P 1'
#
loop_
_entity.id
_entity.type
_entity.pdbx_description
1 polymer ?
#
loop_
_entity_poly.entity_id
_entity_poly.type
_entity_poly.pdbx_seq_one_letter_code
_entity_poly.pdbx_strand_id
1 'polypeptide(L)'
;MKRIRFFDIAKGMAILAVILGHSAIEANLFMPHRTAQIIVSICFSFHMPLFFILSGYFMHPERKFRWAKESKQLLCTYAVTALCVLIGVTCMATLNHESRVLALRQWGMAALYGSGDVSDLTLWPVDFRIGAIWFLLALFWARLLLHFFAKLPYTFIWVIACFLVGYGSSRYVWLPWSIQAGMCAVAFLYLGYLAKKYDVLDFVRRVPYIWINAFLIWIIDIVFFDGMSMAMNSYGPHPILAVVGSIAGTLCVIGISQLFDKVAVLGDTFSRIGQASLAILCAHLIEDDVLLQSWQSYLDMLRTLFPQVPLVLLSFIVRLPIDFAGAALLHYVPKINEWFYPQLAKQHQLNRAGIVHKRAFPLEK
;
A
#
# COMPACT_ATOMS: atom_id res chain seq x y z
N MET A 1 -8.69 -20.16 -7.57
CA MET A 1 -7.30 -20.38 -7.09
C MET A 1 -7.34 -20.70 -5.62
N LYS A 2 -6.55 -21.67 -5.17
CA LYS A 2 -6.36 -21.95 -3.75
C LYS A 2 -5.64 -20.74 -3.12
N ARG A 3 -6.08 -20.29 -1.97
CA ARG A 3 -5.47 -19.18 -1.24
C ARG A 3 -4.10 -19.61 -0.72
N ILE A 4 -3.11 -18.75 -0.82
CA ILE A 4 -1.74 -19.01 -0.37
C ILE A 4 -1.55 -18.22 0.92
N ARG A 5 -1.53 -18.91 2.09
CA ARG A 5 -1.57 -18.30 3.41
C ARG A 5 -0.36 -17.40 3.69
N PHE A 6 0.85 -17.82 3.32
CA PHE A 6 2.03 -16.99 3.54
C PHE A 6 2.01 -15.66 2.75
N PHE A 7 1.29 -15.55 1.64
CA PHE A 7 1.10 -14.26 0.97
C PHE A 7 0.15 -13.33 1.74
N ASP A 8 -0.83 -13.89 2.45
CA ASP A 8 -1.65 -13.06 3.33
C ASP A 8 -0.80 -12.59 4.53
N ILE A 9 0.09 -13.45 5.06
CA ILE A 9 1.05 -13.06 6.10
C ILE A 9 1.95 -11.93 5.61
N ALA A 10 2.51 -12.04 4.39
CA ALA A 10 3.35 -11.00 3.80
C ALA A 10 2.61 -9.66 3.65
N LYS A 11 1.32 -9.67 3.23
CA LYS A 11 0.47 -8.47 3.21
C LYS A 11 0.24 -7.91 4.61
N GLY A 12 0.08 -8.78 5.62
CA GLY A 12 -0.06 -8.38 7.01
C GLY A 12 1.20 -7.66 7.52
N MET A 13 2.37 -8.18 7.20
CA MET A 13 3.64 -7.52 7.52
C MET A 13 3.77 -6.18 6.78
N ALA A 14 3.41 -6.13 5.49
CA ALA A 14 3.52 -4.93 4.69
C ALA A 14 2.57 -3.81 5.14
N ILE A 15 1.32 -4.12 5.52
CA ILE A 15 0.40 -3.07 6.02
C ILE A 15 0.83 -2.52 7.37
N LEU A 16 1.38 -3.36 8.26
CA LEU A 16 1.97 -2.88 9.50
C LEU A 16 3.22 -2.02 9.24
N ALA A 17 4.01 -2.35 8.22
CA ALA A 17 5.14 -1.51 7.79
C ALA A 17 4.67 -0.17 7.20
N VAL A 18 3.50 -0.09 6.54
CA VAL A 18 2.89 1.19 6.11
C VAL A 18 2.63 2.07 7.34
N ILE A 19 1.88 1.56 8.32
CA ILE A 19 1.52 2.34 9.53
C ILE A 19 2.77 2.75 10.31
N LEU A 20 3.71 1.82 10.52
CA LEU A 20 4.96 2.08 11.22
C LEU A 20 5.84 3.10 10.48
N GLY A 21 5.91 2.99 9.15
CA GLY A 21 6.66 3.92 8.30
C GLY A 21 6.11 5.34 8.35
N HIS A 22 4.78 5.51 8.26
CA HIS A 22 4.13 6.81 8.40
C HIS A 22 4.33 7.38 9.82
N SER A 23 4.16 6.57 10.87
CA SER A 23 4.47 6.99 12.26
C SER A 23 5.94 7.44 12.41
N ALA A 24 6.87 6.80 11.69
CA ALA A 24 8.27 7.17 11.72
C ALA A 24 8.55 8.48 10.94
N ILE A 25 7.89 8.71 9.80
CA ILE A 25 8.00 9.97 9.06
C ILE A 25 7.53 11.13 9.94
N GLU A 26 6.36 11.03 10.55
CA GLU A 26 5.81 12.09 11.40
C GLU A 26 6.67 12.34 12.62
N ALA A 27 7.09 11.29 13.32
CA ALA A 27 7.98 11.45 14.48
C ALA A 27 9.32 12.09 14.07
N ASN A 28 9.84 11.80 12.88
CA ASN A 28 11.08 12.38 12.36
C ASN A 28 10.90 13.85 11.94
N LEU A 29 9.73 14.22 11.40
CA LEU A 29 9.40 15.61 11.09
C LEU A 29 9.28 16.45 12.38
N PHE A 30 8.71 15.85 13.43
CA PHE A 30 8.55 16.50 14.73
C PHE A 30 9.88 16.63 15.47
N MET A 31 10.67 15.57 15.48
CA MET A 31 12.00 15.52 16.09
C MET A 31 12.90 14.56 15.31
N PRO A 32 13.80 15.08 14.46
CA PRO A 32 14.71 14.25 13.69
C PRO A 32 15.51 13.30 14.58
N HIS A 33 15.38 11.99 14.34
CA HIS A 33 16.05 10.96 15.10
C HIS A 33 16.48 9.79 14.23
N ARG A 34 17.71 9.29 14.43
CA ARG A 34 18.30 8.22 13.63
C ARG A 34 17.44 6.95 13.60
N THR A 35 16.82 6.60 14.72
CA THR A 35 15.93 5.41 14.79
C THR A 35 14.73 5.56 13.87
N ALA A 36 14.10 6.74 13.80
CA ALA A 36 12.98 7.00 12.89
C ALA A 36 13.42 6.87 11.44
N GLN A 37 14.57 7.41 11.07
CA GLN A 37 15.14 7.30 9.72
C GLN A 37 15.39 5.83 9.31
N ILE A 38 15.97 5.02 10.21
CA ILE A 38 16.19 3.59 9.95
C ILE A 38 14.85 2.85 9.75
N ILE A 39 13.83 3.15 10.55
CA ILE A 39 12.51 2.55 10.41
C ILE A 39 11.88 2.94 9.07
N VAL A 40 11.99 4.21 8.66
CA VAL A 40 11.54 4.67 7.33
C VAL A 40 12.26 3.88 6.24
N SER A 41 13.60 3.78 6.31
CA SER A 41 14.39 3.04 5.31
C SER A 41 13.95 1.59 5.18
N ILE A 42 13.75 0.90 6.29
CA ILE A 42 13.29 -0.50 6.30
C ILE A 42 11.87 -0.60 5.70
N CYS A 43 10.94 0.23 6.17
CA CYS A 43 9.54 0.12 5.76
C CYS A 43 9.36 0.50 4.29
N PHE A 44 9.89 1.66 3.87
CA PHE A 44 9.66 2.19 2.53
C PHE A 44 10.42 1.44 1.43
N SER A 45 11.51 0.75 1.77
CA SER A 45 12.24 -0.04 0.78
C SER A 45 11.44 -1.21 0.18
N PHE A 46 10.39 -1.74 0.86
CA PHE A 46 9.73 -2.96 0.35
C PHE A 46 8.19 -2.92 0.31
N HIS A 47 7.51 -2.15 1.20
CA HIS A 47 6.08 -2.37 1.44
C HIS A 47 5.21 -2.14 0.19
N MET A 48 5.44 -1.07 -0.57
CA MET A 48 4.68 -0.80 -1.80
C MET A 48 5.06 -1.75 -2.95
N PRO A 49 6.35 -1.98 -3.26
CA PRO A 49 6.76 -3.00 -4.22
C PRO A 49 6.13 -4.36 -3.95
N LEU A 50 6.08 -4.80 -2.69
CA LEU A 50 5.46 -6.07 -2.29
C LEU A 50 3.98 -6.15 -2.70
N PHE A 51 3.18 -5.11 -2.45
CA PHE A 51 1.77 -5.12 -2.84
C PHE A 51 1.59 -5.19 -4.37
N PHE A 52 2.41 -4.49 -5.15
CA PHE A 52 2.37 -4.58 -6.61
C PHE A 52 2.81 -5.96 -7.10
N ILE A 53 3.91 -6.51 -6.61
CA ILE A 53 4.42 -7.84 -6.96
C ILE A 53 3.38 -8.92 -6.62
N LEU A 54 2.80 -8.89 -5.42
CA LEU A 54 1.75 -9.86 -5.04
C LEU A 54 0.49 -9.70 -5.89
N SER A 55 0.11 -8.47 -6.26
CA SER A 55 -1.01 -8.25 -7.16
C SER A 55 -0.75 -8.88 -8.54
N GLY A 56 0.46 -8.72 -9.07
CA GLY A 56 0.90 -9.31 -10.33
C GLY A 56 0.93 -10.85 -10.30
N TYR A 57 1.36 -11.44 -9.19
CA TYR A 57 1.40 -12.89 -9.01
C TYR A 57 0.02 -13.54 -9.20
N PHE A 58 -1.05 -12.87 -8.83
CA PHE A 58 -2.42 -13.36 -8.98
C PHE A 58 -3.12 -12.85 -10.25
N MET A 59 -2.46 -12.03 -11.05
CA MET A 59 -3.02 -11.51 -12.29
C MET A 59 -2.96 -12.53 -13.42
N HIS A 60 -3.91 -12.44 -14.32
CA HIS A 60 -3.98 -13.20 -15.58
C HIS A 60 -4.17 -12.19 -16.72
N PRO A 61 -3.10 -11.54 -17.18
CA PRO A 61 -3.20 -10.45 -18.15
C PRO A 61 -3.69 -10.92 -19.53
N GLU A 62 -3.58 -12.22 -19.84
CA GLU A 62 -4.05 -12.82 -21.11
C GLU A 62 -5.59 -12.87 -21.19
N ARG A 63 -6.29 -12.85 -20.03
CA ARG A 63 -7.75 -12.87 -19.97
C ARG A 63 -8.33 -11.49 -20.24
N LYS A 64 -9.60 -11.42 -20.66
CA LYS A 64 -10.32 -10.15 -20.83
C LYS A 64 -10.24 -9.32 -19.55
N PHE A 65 -9.92 -8.04 -19.71
CA PHE A 65 -9.92 -7.09 -18.60
C PHE A 65 -11.34 -6.92 -18.05
N ARG A 66 -11.51 -7.14 -16.77
CA ARG A 66 -12.83 -7.13 -16.12
C ARG A 66 -13.12 -5.74 -15.57
N TRP A 67 -13.42 -4.79 -16.45
CA TRP A 67 -13.63 -3.38 -16.12
C TRP A 67 -14.50 -3.17 -14.87
N ALA A 68 -15.71 -3.73 -14.86
CA ALA A 68 -16.64 -3.57 -13.74
C ALA A 68 -16.07 -4.05 -12.40
N LYS A 69 -15.29 -5.14 -12.43
CA LYS A 69 -14.66 -5.67 -11.21
C LYS A 69 -13.51 -4.79 -10.75
N GLU A 70 -12.59 -4.45 -11.66
CA GLU A 70 -11.41 -3.66 -11.33
C GLU A 70 -11.82 -2.24 -10.87
N SER A 71 -12.75 -1.59 -11.59
CA SER A 71 -13.28 -0.29 -11.19
C SER A 71 -13.96 -0.34 -9.82
N LYS A 72 -14.82 -1.35 -9.57
CA LYS A 72 -15.49 -1.50 -8.28
C LYS A 72 -14.49 -1.71 -7.13
N GLN A 73 -13.46 -2.53 -7.33
CA GLN A 73 -12.51 -2.86 -6.27
C GLN A 73 -11.45 -1.78 -6.03
N LEU A 74 -11.12 -0.96 -7.03
CA LEU A 74 -10.04 0.02 -6.91
C LEU A 74 -10.60 1.45 -6.94
N LEU A 75 -11.33 1.82 -8.01
CA LEU A 75 -11.81 3.20 -8.17
C LEU A 75 -12.96 3.54 -7.22
N CYS A 76 -13.93 2.62 -7.02
CA CYS A 76 -15.00 2.88 -6.05
C CYS A 76 -14.48 2.87 -4.61
N THR A 77 -13.54 1.98 -4.28
CA THR A 77 -12.89 2.00 -2.96
C THR A 77 -12.14 3.31 -2.75
N TYR A 78 -11.38 3.78 -3.75
CA TYR A 78 -10.74 5.09 -3.74
C TYR A 78 -11.76 6.21 -3.48
N ALA A 79 -12.83 6.27 -4.27
CA ALA A 79 -13.83 7.33 -4.18
C ALA A 79 -14.54 7.36 -2.81
N VAL A 80 -14.88 6.20 -2.26
CA VAL A 80 -15.52 6.12 -0.93
C VAL A 80 -14.54 6.54 0.16
N THR A 81 -13.28 6.12 0.10
CA THR A 81 -12.27 6.52 1.08
C THR A 81 -12.02 8.03 1.02
N ALA A 82 -11.86 8.59 -0.19
CA ALA A 82 -11.72 10.03 -0.39
C ALA A 82 -12.93 10.81 0.14
N LEU A 83 -14.15 10.30 -0.07
CA LEU A 83 -15.37 10.91 0.48
C LEU A 83 -15.36 10.90 2.03
N CYS A 84 -14.91 9.81 2.65
CA CYS A 84 -14.77 9.74 4.11
C CYS A 84 -13.74 10.77 4.62
N VAL A 85 -12.61 10.95 3.92
CA VAL A 85 -11.63 12.00 4.23
C VAL A 85 -12.28 13.38 4.13
N LEU A 86 -12.98 13.69 3.02
CA LEU A 86 -13.65 14.98 2.83
C LEU A 86 -14.66 15.28 3.94
N ILE A 87 -15.45 14.30 4.35
CA ILE A 87 -16.37 14.44 5.47
C ILE A 87 -15.59 14.69 6.78
N GLY A 88 -14.58 13.91 7.05
CA GLY A 88 -13.77 14.01 8.27
C GLY A 88 -13.07 15.37 8.39
N VAL A 89 -12.37 15.82 7.35
CA VAL A 89 -11.66 17.12 7.36
C VAL A 89 -12.63 18.30 7.45
N THR A 90 -13.83 18.19 6.85
CA THR A 90 -14.87 19.22 6.98
C THR A 90 -15.42 19.28 8.40
N CYS A 91 -15.59 18.13 9.07
CA CYS A 91 -15.96 18.07 10.48
C CYS A 91 -14.87 18.67 11.37
N MET A 92 -13.60 18.34 11.15
CA MET A 92 -12.46 18.89 11.89
C MET A 92 -12.34 20.41 11.72
N ALA A 93 -12.48 20.92 10.49
CA ALA A 93 -12.50 22.36 10.24
C ALA A 93 -13.64 23.06 11.00
N THR A 94 -14.79 22.39 11.16
CA THR A 94 -15.89 22.92 11.98
C THR A 94 -15.53 22.97 13.48
N LEU A 95 -14.91 21.93 13.99
CA LEU A 95 -14.49 21.84 15.41
C LEU A 95 -13.39 22.86 15.74
N ASN A 96 -12.48 23.07 14.79
CA ASN A 96 -11.35 24.01 14.94
C ASN A 96 -11.72 25.47 14.62
N HIS A 97 -13.01 25.75 14.31
CA HIS A 97 -13.48 27.08 13.88
C HIS A 97 -12.80 27.58 12.59
N GLU A 98 -12.39 26.69 11.71
CA GLU A 98 -11.79 26.97 10.41
C GLU A 98 -12.85 27.02 9.29
N SER A 99 -12.47 27.53 8.11
CA SER A 99 -13.37 27.61 6.96
C SER A 99 -13.63 26.22 6.34
N ARG A 100 -14.86 25.70 6.52
CA ARG A 100 -15.30 24.45 5.90
C ARG A 100 -15.22 24.48 4.37
N VAL A 101 -15.51 25.64 3.76
CA VAL A 101 -15.46 25.79 2.30
C VAL A 101 -14.02 25.69 1.79
N LEU A 102 -13.08 26.28 2.51
CA LEU A 102 -11.66 26.20 2.17
C LEU A 102 -11.14 24.75 2.31
N ALA A 103 -11.43 24.10 3.44
CA ALA A 103 -11.04 22.70 3.68
C ALA A 103 -11.62 21.78 2.58
N LEU A 104 -12.93 21.89 2.30
CA LEU A 104 -13.56 21.07 1.27
C LEU A 104 -12.97 21.34 -0.13
N ARG A 105 -12.63 22.58 -0.46
CA ARG A 105 -11.99 22.92 -1.73
C ARG A 105 -10.59 22.33 -1.84
N GLN A 106 -9.75 22.51 -0.85
CA GLN A 106 -8.35 22.07 -0.88
C GLN A 106 -8.27 20.54 -0.91
N TRP A 107 -8.95 19.85 -0.01
CA TRP A 107 -8.99 18.38 0.03
C TRP A 107 -9.77 17.78 -1.14
N GLY A 108 -10.81 18.45 -1.62
CA GLY A 108 -11.52 18.05 -2.84
C GLY A 108 -10.62 18.10 -4.08
N MET A 109 -9.79 19.13 -4.22
CA MET A 109 -8.78 19.21 -5.29
C MET A 109 -7.72 18.12 -5.15
N ALA A 110 -7.24 17.82 -3.93
CA ALA A 110 -6.32 16.72 -3.66
C ALA A 110 -6.94 15.36 -4.06
N ALA A 111 -8.20 15.11 -3.67
CA ALA A 111 -8.92 13.89 -4.03
C ALA A 111 -9.17 13.76 -5.54
N LEU A 112 -9.47 14.86 -6.22
CA LEU A 112 -9.65 14.85 -7.68
C LEU A 112 -8.33 14.64 -8.42
N TYR A 113 -7.24 15.19 -7.89
CA TYR A 113 -5.91 15.00 -8.49
C TYR A 113 -5.38 13.59 -8.26
N GLY A 114 -5.58 13.04 -7.07
CA GLY A 114 -5.17 11.69 -6.72
C GLY A 114 -3.65 11.52 -6.57
N SER A 115 -2.92 12.57 -6.18
CA SER A 115 -1.48 12.48 -5.89
C SER A 115 -1.23 11.94 -4.48
N GLY A 116 -0.25 11.06 -4.35
CA GLY A 116 0.12 10.48 -3.06
C GLY A 116 0.97 11.40 -2.19
N ASP A 117 1.53 12.47 -2.78
CA ASP A 117 2.28 13.51 -2.08
C ASP A 117 2.10 14.85 -2.80
N VAL A 118 2.51 15.95 -2.16
CA VAL A 118 2.46 17.29 -2.74
C VAL A 118 3.56 17.44 -3.80
N SER A 119 3.25 18.13 -4.90
CA SER A 119 4.19 18.41 -5.98
C SER A 119 3.91 19.74 -6.62
N ASP A 120 4.96 20.51 -6.87
CA ASP A 120 4.89 21.78 -7.62
C ASP A 120 4.73 21.58 -9.13
N LEU A 121 4.86 20.33 -9.61
CA LEU A 121 4.80 19.98 -11.04
C LEU A 121 3.39 19.58 -11.49
N THR A 122 2.38 19.83 -10.68
CA THR A 122 0.98 19.49 -11.00
C THR A 122 0.42 20.39 -12.12
N LEU A 123 -0.52 19.84 -12.93
CA LEU A 123 -1.15 20.59 -14.04
C LEU A 123 -2.03 21.77 -13.58
N TRP A 124 -2.52 21.71 -12.34
CA TRP A 124 -3.21 22.81 -11.67
C TRP A 124 -2.84 22.80 -10.19
N PRO A 125 -2.94 23.94 -9.48
CA PRO A 125 -2.52 24.03 -8.09
C PRO A 125 -3.29 23.04 -7.19
N VAL A 126 -2.56 22.27 -6.40
CA VAL A 126 -3.07 21.31 -5.41
C VAL A 126 -2.24 21.45 -4.14
N ASP A 127 -2.87 21.95 -3.09
CA ASP A 127 -2.20 22.30 -1.84
C ASP A 127 -1.94 21.09 -0.93
N PHE A 128 -2.76 20.04 -1.08
CA PHE A 128 -2.71 18.83 -0.25
C PHE A 128 -2.51 17.56 -1.08
N ARG A 129 -2.07 16.49 -0.42
CA ARG A 129 -1.98 15.14 -0.96
C ARG A 129 -3.21 14.33 -0.56
N ILE A 130 -3.52 13.24 -1.27
CA ILE A 130 -4.54 12.27 -0.86
C ILE A 130 -3.90 11.02 -0.19
N GLY A 131 -2.64 11.11 0.21
CA GLY A 131 -1.93 10.08 0.94
C GLY A 131 -1.93 8.69 0.29
N ALA A 132 -1.85 7.65 1.12
CA ALA A 132 -1.56 6.28 0.67
C ALA A 132 -2.62 5.63 -0.25
N ILE A 133 -3.82 6.19 -0.42
CA ILE A 133 -4.79 5.65 -1.40
C ILE A 133 -4.43 5.92 -2.86
N TRP A 134 -3.41 6.76 -3.15
CA TRP A 134 -2.82 6.85 -4.48
C TRP A 134 -2.53 5.47 -5.08
N PHE A 135 -2.16 4.50 -4.22
CA PHE A 135 -1.89 3.13 -4.58
C PHE A 135 -3.02 2.45 -5.36
N LEU A 136 -4.28 2.74 -5.02
CA LEU A 136 -5.44 2.15 -5.70
C LEU A 136 -5.53 2.61 -7.15
N LEU A 137 -5.27 3.91 -7.40
CA LEU A 137 -5.24 4.48 -8.74
C LEU A 137 -4.06 3.93 -9.54
N ALA A 138 -2.86 3.95 -8.94
CA ALA A 138 -1.66 3.41 -9.57
C ALA A 138 -1.80 1.91 -9.91
N LEU A 139 -2.41 1.12 -9.01
CA LEU A 139 -2.66 -0.30 -9.24
C LEU A 139 -3.67 -0.52 -10.38
N PHE A 140 -4.70 0.33 -10.48
CA PHE A 140 -5.64 0.27 -11.59
C PHE A 140 -4.92 0.50 -12.92
N TRP A 141 -4.10 1.56 -13.03
CA TRP A 141 -3.31 1.84 -14.22
C TRP A 141 -2.30 0.75 -14.53
N ALA A 142 -1.56 0.27 -13.54
CA ALA A 142 -0.58 -0.79 -13.74
C ALA A 142 -1.22 -2.09 -14.26
N ARG A 143 -2.41 -2.48 -13.76
CA ARG A 143 -3.16 -3.64 -14.26
C ARG A 143 -3.66 -3.45 -15.67
N LEU A 144 -4.15 -2.25 -15.99
CA LEU A 144 -4.63 -1.91 -17.32
C LEU A 144 -3.48 -1.96 -18.33
N LEU A 145 -2.36 -1.31 -18.01
CA LEU A 145 -1.16 -1.29 -18.86
C LEU A 145 -0.60 -2.69 -19.10
N LEU A 146 -0.44 -3.49 -18.04
CA LEU A 146 0.04 -4.86 -18.19
C LEU A 146 -0.89 -5.72 -19.05
N HIS A 147 -2.22 -5.54 -18.91
CA HIS A 147 -3.19 -6.22 -19.77
C HIS A 147 -3.02 -5.86 -21.26
N PHE A 148 -2.70 -4.60 -21.58
CA PHE A 148 -2.40 -4.19 -22.96
C PHE A 148 -1.07 -4.76 -23.43
N PHE A 149 -0.01 -4.63 -22.65
CA PHE A 149 1.32 -5.07 -23.03
C PHE A 149 1.43 -6.58 -23.19
N ALA A 150 0.67 -7.35 -22.42
CA ALA A 150 0.63 -8.81 -22.55
C ALA A 150 0.08 -9.33 -23.89
N LYS A 151 -0.60 -8.46 -24.66
CA LYS A 151 -1.08 -8.77 -26.01
C LYS A 151 -0.05 -8.42 -27.11
N LEU A 152 0.98 -7.66 -26.75
CA LEU A 152 2.01 -7.22 -27.67
C LEU A 152 3.20 -8.20 -27.63
N PRO A 153 3.93 -8.35 -28.75
CA PRO A 153 5.18 -9.09 -28.73
C PRO A 153 6.18 -8.39 -27.82
N TYR A 154 7.08 -9.18 -27.21
CA TYR A 154 8.12 -8.67 -26.34
C TYR A 154 7.60 -7.78 -25.19
N THR A 155 6.61 -8.24 -24.47
CA THR A 155 5.96 -7.54 -23.33
C THR A 155 6.94 -6.82 -22.42
N PHE A 156 8.13 -7.41 -22.16
CA PHE A 156 9.15 -6.81 -21.29
C PHE A 156 9.67 -5.47 -21.82
N ILE A 157 9.78 -5.29 -23.15
CA ILE A 157 10.24 -4.02 -23.76
C ILE A 157 9.23 -2.92 -23.46
N TRP A 158 7.93 -3.20 -23.61
CA TRP A 158 6.86 -2.24 -23.33
C TRP A 158 6.79 -1.87 -21.85
N VAL A 159 7.01 -2.85 -20.96
CA VAL A 159 7.06 -2.62 -19.51
C VAL A 159 8.23 -1.72 -19.13
N ILE A 160 9.44 -1.98 -19.68
CA ILE A 160 10.62 -1.15 -19.44
C ILE A 160 10.42 0.26 -20.03
N ALA A 161 9.94 0.36 -21.26
CA ALA A 161 9.67 1.65 -21.89
C ALA A 161 8.64 2.47 -21.08
N CYS A 162 7.56 1.82 -20.62
CA CYS A 162 6.55 2.46 -19.78
C CYS A 162 7.14 2.95 -18.45
N PHE A 163 7.98 2.16 -17.80
CA PHE A 163 8.68 2.56 -16.58
C PHE A 163 9.56 3.80 -16.83
N LEU A 164 10.38 3.76 -17.88
CA LEU A 164 11.29 4.88 -18.22
C LEU A 164 10.52 6.16 -18.56
N VAL A 165 9.41 6.06 -19.30
CA VAL A 165 8.55 7.21 -19.61
C VAL A 165 7.88 7.75 -18.35
N GLY A 166 7.32 6.88 -17.50
CA GLY A 166 6.70 7.28 -16.22
C GLY A 166 7.70 7.95 -15.28
N TYR A 167 8.89 7.37 -15.15
CA TYR A 167 9.98 7.90 -14.34
C TYR A 167 10.54 9.21 -14.87
N GLY A 168 10.80 9.28 -16.18
CA GLY A 168 11.38 10.47 -16.80
C GLY A 168 10.41 11.65 -16.85
N SER A 169 9.15 11.41 -17.24
CA SER A 169 8.14 12.47 -17.34
C SER A 169 7.74 13.07 -15.99
N SER A 170 7.80 12.30 -14.90
CA SER A 170 7.48 12.80 -13.56
C SER A 170 8.41 13.91 -13.05
N ARG A 171 9.54 14.15 -13.72
CA ARG A 171 10.49 15.23 -13.41
C ARG A 171 10.13 16.57 -14.06
N TYR A 172 9.18 16.57 -14.99
CA TYR A 172 8.75 17.76 -15.74
C TYR A 172 7.29 18.11 -15.49
N VAL A 173 6.47 17.10 -15.27
CA VAL A 173 5.04 17.25 -15.01
C VAL A 173 4.56 16.08 -14.18
N TRP A 174 3.70 16.34 -13.21
CA TRP A 174 3.02 15.30 -12.45
C TRP A 174 1.56 15.21 -12.94
N LEU A 175 1.20 14.07 -13.53
CA LEU A 175 -0.12 13.84 -14.08
C LEU A 175 -1.12 13.42 -12.97
N PRO A 176 -2.42 13.78 -13.11
CA PRO A 176 -3.43 13.39 -12.15
C PRO A 176 -3.65 11.87 -12.12
N TRP A 177 -4.36 11.41 -11.09
CA TRP A 177 -4.78 10.02 -10.89
C TRP A 177 -3.63 9.02 -10.78
N SER A 178 -2.49 9.46 -10.30
CA SER A 178 -1.28 8.64 -10.11
C SER A 178 -0.91 7.82 -11.36
N ILE A 179 -1.15 8.36 -12.57
CA ILE A 179 -0.88 7.68 -13.85
C ILE A 179 0.59 7.28 -13.93
N GLN A 180 1.52 8.22 -13.67
CA GLN A 180 2.96 7.96 -13.77
C GLN A 180 3.45 6.98 -12.69
N ALA A 181 2.88 7.04 -11.48
CA ALA A 181 3.12 6.02 -10.46
C ALA A 181 2.67 4.63 -10.94
N GLY A 182 1.51 4.54 -11.61
CA GLY A 182 1.03 3.30 -12.24
C GLY A 182 1.95 2.83 -13.38
N MET A 183 2.50 3.76 -14.18
CA MET A 183 3.47 3.45 -15.24
C MET A 183 4.77 2.83 -14.68
N CYS A 184 5.25 3.30 -13.53
CA CYS A 184 6.40 2.68 -12.88
C CYS A 184 6.01 1.38 -12.16
N ALA A 185 4.85 1.33 -11.54
CA ALA A 185 4.36 0.16 -10.84
C ALA A 185 4.12 -1.06 -11.74
N VAL A 186 3.89 -0.86 -13.06
CA VAL A 186 3.70 -1.97 -14.00
C VAL A 186 4.90 -2.92 -14.04
N ALA A 187 6.12 -2.43 -13.81
CA ALA A 187 7.31 -3.27 -13.77
C ALA A 187 7.28 -4.25 -12.58
N PHE A 188 6.92 -3.78 -11.40
CA PHE A 188 6.75 -4.63 -10.21
C PHE A 188 5.60 -5.61 -10.37
N LEU A 189 4.49 -5.17 -10.97
CA LEU A 189 3.37 -6.03 -11.28
C LEU A 189 3.77 -7.15 -12.26
N TYR A 190 4.53 -6.81 -13.30
CA TYR A 190 5.03 -7.76 -14.29
C TYR A 190 6.00 -8.78 -13.67
N LEU A 191 6.89 -8.36 -12.77
CA LEU A 191 7.75 -9.26 -12.01
C LEU A 191 6.93 -10.28 -11.21
N GLY A 192 5.85 -9.87 -10.56
CA GLY A 192 4.95 -10.76 -9.87
C GLY A 192 4.29 -11.79 -10.81
N TYR A 193 3.83 -11.34 -11.98
CA TYR A 193 3.30 -12.23 -13.03
C TYR A 193 4.33 -13.23 -13.50
N LEU A 194 5.57 -12.80 -13.78
CA LEU A 194 6.67 -13.70 -14.18
C LEU A 194 7.02 -14.68 -13.07
N ALA A 195 7.05 -14.23 -11.82
CA ALA A 195 7.31 -15.09 -10.67
C ALA A 195 6.31 -16.26 -10.57
N LYS A 196 5.03 -16.00 -10.94
CA LYS A 196 4.03 -17.06 -11.04
C LYS A 196 4.20 -17.93 -12.28
N LYS A 197 4.45 -17.31 -13.43
CA LYS A 197 4.54 -18.00 -14.72
C LYS A 197 5.71 -18.99 -14.77
N TYR A 198 6.82 -18.67 -14.14
CA TYR A 198 8.04 -19.47 -14.12
C TYR A 198 8.32 -20.17 -12.79
N ASP A 199 7.34 -20.23 -11.89
CA ASP A 199 7.46 -20.86 -10.57
C ASP A 199 8.73 -20.43 -9.80
N VAL A 200 9.06 -19.12 -9.88
CA VAL A 200 10.29 -18.54 -9.32
C VAL A 200 10.42 -18.84 -7.83
N LEU A 201 9.34 -18.87 -7.06
CA LEU A 201 9.40 -19.17 -5.63
C LEU A 201 9.86 -20.59 -5.34
N ASP A 202 9.49 -21.55 -6.16
CA ASP A 202 9.95 -22.94 -6.01
C ASP A 202 11.41 -23.09 -6.43
N PHE A 203 11.86 -22.32 -7.42
CA PHE A 203 13.27 -22.24 -7.78
C PHE A 203 14.10 -21.63 -6.65
N VAL A 204 13.69 -20.48 -6.11
CA VAL A 204 14.39 -19.76 -5.03
C VAL A 204 14.50 -20.62 -3.75
N ARG A 205 13.47 -21.42 -3.45
CA ARG A 205 13.50 -22.36 -2.31
C ARG A 205 14.59 -23.43 -2.43
N ARG A 206 14.93 -23.84 -3.65
CA ARG A 206 15.97 -24.86 -3.92
C ARG A 206 17.38 -24.28 -3.89
N VAL A 207 17.53 -22.96 -3.94
CA VAL A 207 18.83 -22.28 -4.07
C VAL A 207 19.03 -21.32 -2.89
N PRO A 208 19.59 -21.79 -1.76
CA PRO A 208 19.72 -20.99 -0.53
C PRO A 208 20.50 -19.69 -0.70
N TYR A 209 21.46 -19.64 -1.63
CA TYR A 209 22.28 -18.44 -1.88
C TYR A 209 21.44 -17.25 -2.35
N ILE A 210 20.29 -17.48 -2.99
CA ILE A 210 19.40 -16.40 -3.45
C ILE A 210 18.87 -15.64 -2.23
N TRP A 211 18.52 -16.33 -1.14
CA TRP A 211 18.05 -15.67 0.08
C TRP A 211 19.15 -14.83 0.73
N ILE A 212 20.38 -15.34 0.77
CA ILE A 212 21.53 -14.62 1.34
C ILE A 212 21.81 -13.38 0.50
N ASN A 213 21.88 -13.52 -0.84
CA ASN A 213 22.12 -12.38 -1.72
C ASN A 213 20.99 -11.35 -1.66
N ALA A 214 19.73 -11.79 -1.64
CA ALA A 214 18.59 -10.88 -1.49
C ALA A 214 18.67 -10.10 -0.17
N PHE A 215 19.01 -10.78 0.94
CA PHE A 215 19.17 -10.11 2.22
C PHE A 215 20.31 -9.09 2.20
N LEU A 216 21.46 -9.43 1.63
CA LEU A 216 22.61 -8.51 1.52
C LEU A 216 22.26 -7.29 0.64
N ILE A 217 21.61 -7.50 -0.51
CA ILE A 217 21.19 -6.41 -1.39
C ILE A 217 20.19 -5.50 -0.67
N TRP A 218 19.24 -6.08 0.06
CA TRP A 218 18.26 -5.30 0.82
C TRP A 218 18.92 -4.49 1.95
N ILE A 219 19.88 -5.06 2.68
CA ILE A 219 20.64 -4.31 3.69
C ILE A 219 21.42 -3.14 3.05
N ILE A 220 22.06 -3.37 1.90
CA ILE A 220 22.74 -2.29 1.18
C ILE A 220 21.75 -1.20 0.80
N ASP A 221 20.58 -1.54 0.28
CA ASP A 221 19.53 -0.58 -0.05
C ASP A 221 19.06 0.22 1.18
N ILE A 222 18.85 -0.45 2.33
CA ILE A 222 18.49 0.22 3.59
C ILE A 222 19.58 1.19 4.05
N VAL A 223 20.84 0.82 3.94
CA VAL A 223 21.99 1.66 4.35
C VAL A 223 22.13 2.91 3.47
N PHE A 224 21.90 2.75 2.16
CA PHE A 224 21.96 3.84 1.18
C PHE A 224 20.59 4.44 0.86
N PHE A 225 19.58 4.12 1.66
CA PHE A 225 18.23 4.63 1.44
C PHE A 225 18.17 6.16 1.55
N ASP A 226 17.68 6.78 0.50
CA ASP A 226 17.50 8.24 0.45
C ASP A 226 16.14 8.60 -0.18
N GLY A 227 15.08 8.35 0.58
CA GLY A 227 13.74 8.83 0.27
C GLY A 227 13.05 8.18 -0.91
N MET A 228 13.12 6.84 -1.06
CA MET A 228 12.31 6.15 -2.07
C MET A 228 10.82 6.37 -1.84
N SER A 229 10.13 6.93 -2.84
CA SER A 229 8.68 7.11 -2.86
C SER A 229 8.11 6.74 -4.23
N MET A 230 7.42 5.59 -4.30
CA MET A 230 6.70 5.20 -5.51
C MET A 230 5.51 6.12 -5.80
N ALA A 231 4.99 6.82 -4.78
CA ALA A 231 3.90 7.78 -4.92
C ALA A 231 4.26 8.95 -5.85
N MET A 232 5.55 9.31 -5.89
CA MET A 232 6.08 10.43 -6.68
C MET A 232 7.14 10.00 -7.69
N ASN A 233 7.31 8.70 -7.93
CA ASN A 233 8.38 8.13 -8.76
C ASN A 233 9.78 8.62 -8.36
N SER A 234 9.99 8.88 -7.07
CA SER A 234 11.29 9.20 -6.52
C SER A 234 11.99 7.91 -6.09
N TYR A 235 13.15 7.64 -6.66
CA TYR A 235 13.96 6.47 -6.33
C TYR A 235 15.34 6.87 -5.76
N GLY A 236 15.44 8.10 -5.22
CA GLY A 236 16.66 8.63 -4.64
C GLY A 236 17.82 8.79 -5.65
N PRO A 237 19.05 9.02 -5.17
CA PRO A 237 20.23 9.19 -6.00
C PRO A 237 20.71 7.88 -6.64
N HIS A 238 20.29 6.73 -6.12
CA HIS A 238 20.67 5.39 -6.58
C HIS A 238 19.45 4.59 -7.07
N PRO A 239 18.76 5.00 -8.16
CA PRO A 239 17.46 4.45 -8.55
C PRO A 239 17.51 2.94 -8.88
N ILE A 240 18.62 2.45 -9.43
CA ILE A 240 18.80 1.01 -9.71
C ILE A 240 18.87 0.23 -8.41
N LEU A 241 19.63 0.73 -7.42
CA LEU A 241 19.73 0.09 -6.11
C LEU A 241 18.35 0.07 -5.41
N ALA A 242 17.62 1.18 -5.42
CA ALA A 242 16.30 1.26 -4.82
C ALA A 242 15.30 0.26 -5.45
N VAL A 243 15.30 0.11 -6.79
CA VAL A 243 14.45 -0.88 -7.48
C VAL A 243 14.86 -2.31 -7.16
N VAL A 244 16.16 -2.63 -7.26
CA VAL A 244 16.67 -3.98 -7.01
C VAL A 244 16.57 -4.34 -5.52
N GLY A 245 16.87 -3.39 -4.63
CA GLY A 245 16.74 -3.51 -3.19
C GLY A 245 15.29 -3.76 -2.76
N SER A 246 14.34 -3.07 -3.36
CA SER A 246 12.91 -3.27 -3.05
C SER A 246 12.38 -4.63 -3.51
N ILE A 247 12.87 -5.16 -4.61
CA ILE A 247 12.59 -6.54 -5.05
C ILE A 247 13.20 -7.54 -4.07
N ALA A 248 14.45 -7.32 -3.67
CA ALA A 248 15.15 -8.15 -2.70
C ALA A 248 14.47 -8.13 -1.34
N GLY A 249 14.07 -6.95 -0.84
CA GLY A 249 13.30 -6.79 0.40
C GLY A 249 11.94 -7.49 0.33
N THR A 250 11.24 -7.38 -0.80
CA THR A 250 9.99 -8.13 -1.03
C THR A 250 10.22 -9.63 -0.93
N LEU A 251 11.29 -10.15 -1.54
CA LEU A 251 11.63 -11.57 -1.47
C LEU A 251 11.93 -11.99 -0.04
N CYS A 252 12.73 -11.20 0.71
CA CYS A 252 13.03 -11.47 2.13
C CYS A 252 11.76 -11.52 2.98
N VAL A 253 10.84 -10.57 2.81
CA VAL A 253 9.57 -10.56 3.55
C VAL A 253 8.69 -11.76 3.19
N ILE A 254 8.67 -12.20 1.92
CA ILE A 254 8.00 -13.45 1.53
C ILE A 254 8.66 -14.65 2.23
N GLY A 255 10.00 -14.70 2.32
CA GLY A 255 10.71 -15.75 3.05
C GLY A 255 10.35 -15.78 4.54
N ILE A 256 10.37 -14.61 5.20
CA ILE A 256 9.95 -14.48 6.60
C ILE A 256 8.50 -14.91 6.79
N SER A 257 7.61 -14.55 5.86
CA SER A 257 6.20 -14.95 5.93
C SER A 257 6.00 -16.46 5.84
N GLN A 258 6.86 -17.18 5.09
CA GLN A 258 6.86 -18.64 5.05
C GLN A 258 7.35 -19.26 6.37
N LEU A 259 8.24 -18.60 7.09
CA LEU A 259 8.65 -19.03 8.43
C LEU A 259 7.52 -18.78 9.45
N PHE A 260 6.86 -17.64 9.41
CA PHE A 260 5.72 -17.32 10.26
C PHE A 260 4.53 -18.26 10.02
N ASP A 261 4.35 -18.72 8.77
CA ASP A 261 3.29 -19.70 8.42
C ASP A 261 3.44 -21.04 9.15
N LYS A 262 4.66 -21.39 9.59
CA LYS A 262 4.94 -22.60 10.38
C LYS A 262 4.57 -22.44 11.87
N VAL A 263 4.40 -21.22 12.37
CA VAL A 263 4.04 -20.92 13.76
C VAL A 263 2.56 -20.52 13.81
N ALA A 264 1.71 -21.37 14.39
CA ALA A 264 0.27 -21.22 14.31
C ALA A 264 -0.21 -19.83 14.72
N VAL A 265 0.20 -19.32 15.89
CA VAL A 265 -0.23 -18.01 16.43
C VAL A 265 0.21 -16.87 15.51
N LEU A 266 1.49 -16.84 15.09
CA LEU A 266 2.00 -15.79 14.21
C LEU A 266 1.32 -15.86 12.84
N GLY A 267 1.26 -17.07 12.26
CA GLY A 267 0.65 -17.30 10.96
C GLY A 267 -0.84 -16.88 10.92
N ASP A 268 -1.61 -17.21 11.95
CA ASP A 268 -3.03 -16.85 12.01
C ASP A 268 -3.22 -15.34 12.19
N THR A 269 -2.46 -14.72 13.10
CA THR A 269 -2.55 -13.28 13.36
C THR A 269 -2.20 -12.47 12.12
N PHE A 270 -1.01 -12.67 11.54
CA PHE A 270 -0.58 -11.91 10.37
C PHE A 270 -1.42 -12.21 9.12
N SER A 271 -1.90 -13.46 8.96
CA SER A 271 -2.79 -13.80 7.87
C SER A 271 -4.14 -13.07 7.96
N ARG A 272 -4.73 -12.93 9.16
CA ARG A 272 -5.96 -12.16 9.37
C ARG A 272 -5.76 -10.68 9.08
N ILE A 273 -4.66 -10.09 9.57
CA ILE A 273 -4.29 -8.70 9.27
C ILE A 273 -4.13 -8.51 7.75
N GLY A 274 -3.41 -9.40 7.06
CA GLY A 274 -3.21 -9.31 5.62
C GLY A 274 -4.49 -9.50 4.81
N GLN A 275 -5.47 -10.21 5.34
CA GLN A 275 -6.81 -10.33 4.74
C GLN A 275 -7.58 -9.02 4.80
N ALA A 276 -7.37 -8.24 5.83
CA ALA A 276 -7.99 -6.94 6.05
C ALA A 276 -7.12 -5.78 5.52
N SER A 277 -5.96 -6.05 4.91
CA SER A 277 -4.95 -5.03 4.58
C SER A 277 -5.49 -3.85 3.77
N LEU A 278 -6.43 -4.07 2.86
CA LEU A 278 -7.06 -3.00 2.08
C LEU A 278 -7.95 -2.10 2.98
N ALA A 279 -8.74 -2.71 3.85
CA ALA A 279 -9.59 -1.95 4.77
C ALA A 279 -8.74 -1.18 5.80
N ILE A 280 -7.67 -1.81 6.30
CA ILE A 280 -6.71 -1.15 7.22
C ILE A 280 -6.02 0.01 6.52
N LEU A 281 -5.59 -0.15 5.26
CA LEU A 281 -4.98 0.94 4.48
C LEU A 281 -5.94 2.13 4.35
N CYS A 282 -7.21 1.88 4.03
CA CYS A 282 -8.20 2.93 3.88
C CYS A 282 -8.52 3.62 5.22
N ALA A 283 -8.62 2.85 6.32
CA ALA A 283 -8.84 3.37 7.66
C ALA A 283 -7.66 4.24 8.12
N HIS A 284 -6.43 3.74 7.94
CA HIS A 284 -5.19 4.44 8.25
C HIS A 284 -5.10 5.79 7.52
N LEU A 285 -5.47 5.82 6.24
CA LEU A 285 -5.44 7.05 5.48
C LEU A 285 -6.49 8.07 5.97
N ILE A 286 -7.72 7.59 6.27
CA ILE A 286 -8.75 8.47 6.82
C ILE A 286 -8.26 9.10 8.14
N GLU A 287 -7.62 8.30 8.98
CA GLU A 287 -7.02 8.75 10.23
C GLU A 287 -5.87 9.74 9.97
N ASP A 288 -4.94 9.41 9.08
CA ASP A 288 -3.76 10.21 8.74
C ASP A 288 -4.14 11.61 8.23
N ASP A 289 -5.06 11.68 7.27
CA ASP A 289 -5.48 12.93 6.63
C ASP A 289 -6.42 13.76 7.53
N VAL A 290 -7.35 13.12 8.24
CA VAL A 290 -8.34 13.82 9.09
C VAL A 290 -7.69 14.38 10.34
N LEU A 291 -6.71 13.68 10.93
CA LEU A 291 -6.02 14.12 12.15
C LEU A 291 -4.70 14.85 11.87
N LEU A 292 -4.35 15.11 10.61
CA LEU A 292 -3.07 15.67 10.19
C LEU A 292 -2.67 16.91 11.01
N GLN A 293 -3.58 17.86 11.22
CA GLN A 293 -3.32 19.07 11.98
C GLN A 293 -3.24 18.83 13.50
N SER A 294 -3.90 17.79 13.99
CA SER A 294 -3.93 17.46 15.43
C SER A 294 -2.73 16.64 15.88
N TRP A 295 -2.03 16.00 14.94
CA TRP A 295 -0.93 15.09 15.24
C TRP A 295 0.21 15.76 15.99
N GLN A 296 0.58 17.01 15.67
CA GLN A 296 1.66 17.71 16.37
C GLN A 296 1.36 17.85 17.86
N SER A 297 0.19 18.40 18.20
CA SER A 297 -0.22 18.55 19.60
C SER A 297 -0.30 17.21 20.33
N TYR A 298 -0.76 16.17 19.61
CA TYR A 298 -0.86 14.84 20.17
C TYR A 298 0.51 14.19 20.42
N LEU A 299 1.47 14.35 19.51
CA LEU A 299 2.85 13.87 19.67
C LEU A 299 3.56 14.58 20.82
N ASP A 300 3.33 15.89 21.02
CA ASP A 300 3.82 16.64 22.16
C ASP A 300 3.28 16.08 23.48
N MET A 301 2.00 15.80 23.54
CA MET A 301 1.36 15.19 24.71
C MET A 301 1.97 13.82 25.01
N LEU A 302 2.09 12.94 24.01
CA LEU A 302 2.68 11.60 24.18
C LEU A 302 4.12 11.67 24.68
N ARG A 303 4.92 12.59 24.14
CA ARG A 303 6.30 12.81 24.58
C ARG A 303 6.38 13.26 26.02
N THR A 304 5.47 14.14 26.43
CA THR A 304 5.42 14.66 27.81
C THR A 304 5.04 13.55 28.80
N LEU A 305 4.09 12.70 28.43
CA LEU A 305 3.62 11.60 29.27
C LEU A 305 4.60 10.43 29.35
N PHE A 306 5.32 10.15 28.25
CA PHE A 306 6.19 8.98 28.11
C PHE A 306 7.58 9.35 27.57
N PRO A 307 8.37 10.17 28.29
CA PRO A 307 9.63 10.72 27.76
C PRO A 307 10.71 9.69 27.47
N GLN A 308 10.60 8.48 28.03
CA GLN A 308 11.58 7.39 27.86
C GLN A 308 11.26 6.48 26.68
N VAL A 309 10.06 6.58 26.09
CA VAL A 309 9.64 5.71 24.98
C VAL A 309 9.85 6.44 23.64
N PRO A 310 10.47 5.79 22.65
CA PRO A 310 10.62 6.40 21.32
C PRO A 310 9.28 6.84 20.74
N LEU A 311 9.21 8.08 20.29
CA LEU A 311 7.97 8.70 19.78
C LEU A 311 7.33 7.91 18.64
N VAL A 312 8.16 7.29 17.77
CA VAL A 312 7.70 6.39 16.69
C VAL A 312 6.86 5.24 17.24
N LEU A 313 7.32 4.61 18.32
CA LEU A 313 6.61 3.46 18.92
C LEU A 313 5.31 3.91 19.58
N LEU A 314 5.31 5.06 20.25
CA LEU A 314 4.10 5.62 20.83
C LEU A 314 3.06 5.94 19.76
N SER A 315 3.45 6.64 18.70
CA SER A 315 2.59 6.95 17.57
C SER A 315 2.02 5.66 16.95
N PHE A 316 2.87 4.69 16.65
CA PHE A 316 2.46 3.42 16.07
C PHE A 316 1.45 2.66 16.95
N ILE A 317 1.72 2.54 18.27
CA ILE A 317 0.84 1.82 19.21
C ILE A 317 -0.54 2.48 19.29
N VAL A 318 -0.61 3.80 19.19
CA VAL A 318 -1.90 4.50 19.25
C VAL A 318 -2.67 4.42 17.93
N ARG A 319 -1.98 4.50 16.80
CA ARG A 319 -2.61 4.39 15.47
C ARG A 319 -3.20 3.01 15.20
N LEU A 320 -2.52 1.93 15.62
CA LEU A 320 -2.98 0.56 15.39
C LEU A 320 -4.43 0.27 15.80
N PRO A 321 -4.86 0.57 17.04
CA PRO A 321 -6.25 0.36 17.45
C PRO A 321 -7.25 1.18 16.63
N ILE A 322 -6.90 2.42 16.27
CA ILE A 322 -7.75 3.31 15.47
C ILE A 322 -7.96 2.71 14.08
N ASP A 323 -6.88 2.31 13.42
CA ASP A 323 -6.90 1.71 12.08
C ASP A 323 -7.66 0.39 12.07
N PHE A 324 -7.44 -0.46 13.07
CA PHE A 324 -8.14 -1.73 13.17
C PHE A 324 -9.63 -1.55 13.50
N ALA A 325 -9.99 -0.59 14.34
CA ALA A 325 -11.39 -0.26 14.61
C ALA A 325 -12.07 0.30 13.35
N GLY A 326 -11.42 1.20 12.62
CA GLY A 326 -11.90 1.72 11.33
C GLY A 326 -12.11 0.61 10.31
N ALA A 327 -11.14 -0.30 10.17
CA ALA A 327 -11.26 -1.46 9.29
C ALA A 327 -12.41 -2.38 9.72
N ALA A 328 -12.59 -2.61 11.03
CA ALA A 328 -13.69 -3.40 11.55
C ALA A 328 -15.05 -2.74 11.26
N LEU A 329 -15.16 -1.42 11.41
CA LEU A 329 -16.38 -0.68 11.04
C LEU A 329 -16.71 -0.86 9.55
N LEU A 330 -15.73 -0.74 8.65
CA LEU A 330 -15.92 -0.96 7.21
C LEU A 330 -16.40 -2.39 6.90
N HIS A 331 -16.04 -3.39 7.72
CA HIS A 331 -16.51 -4.76 7.56
C HIS A 331 -18.02 -4.89 7.77
N TYR A 332 -18.60 -4.12 8.69
CA TYR A 332 -20.02 -4.18 9.03
C TYR A 332 -20.91 -3.30 8.15
N VAL A 333 -20.36 -2.45 7.27
CA VAL A 333 -21.15 -1.62 6.36
C VAL A 333 -21.66 -2.43 5.17
N PRO A 334 -23.00 -2.72 5.08
CA PRO A 334 -23.53 -3.57 4.02
C PRO A 334 -23.27 -2.98 2.62
N LYS A 335 -23.14 -3.86 1.62
CA LYS A 335 -22.93 -3.57 0.19
C LYS A 335 -21.55 -3.01 -0.16
N ILE A 336 -20.98 -2.10 0.66
CA ILE A 336 -19.65 -1.53 0.39
C ILE A 336 -18.52 -2.34 1.05
N ASN A 337 -18.81 -3.14 2.07
CA ASN A 337 -17.82 -4.00 2.71
C ASN A 337 -17.11 -4.94 1.73
N GLU A 338 -17.79 -5.39 0.67
CA GLU A 338 -17.19 -6.21 -0.39
C GLU A 338 -16.08 -5.50 -1.17
N TRP A 339 -16.04 -4.16 -1.16
CA TRP A 339 -15.00 -3.38 -1.84
C TRP A 339 -13.70 -3.38 -1.03
N PHE A 340 -13.83 -3.25 0.28
CA PHE A 340 -12.72 -3.26 1.23
C PHE A 340 -12.25 -4.69 1.56
N TYR A 341 -13.16 -5.66 1.49
CA TYR A 341 -12.91 -7.07 1.75
C TYR A 341 -13.27 -7.93 0.53
N PRO A 342 -12.40 -7.99 -0.51
CA PRO A 342 -12.70 -8.70 -1.75
C PRO A 342 -13.02 -10.20 -1.58
N GLN A 343 -12.60 -10.81 -0.46
CA GLN A 343 -12.96 -12.19 -0.11
C GLN A 343 -14.44 -12.36 0.20
N LEU A 344 -15.11 -11.37 0.81
CA LEU A 344 -16.54 -11.40 1.09
C LEU A 344 -17.35 -11.42 -0.20
N ALA A 345 -16.97 -10.60 -1.18
CA ALA A 345 -17.60 -10.59 -2.50
C ALA A 345 -17.56 -11.97 -3.17
N LYS A 346 -16.41 -12.66 -3.05
CA LYS A 346 -16.24 -14.01 -3.59
C LYS A 346 -17.11 -15.03 -2.83
N GLN A 347 -17.19 -14.95 -1.51
CA GLN A 347 -18.00 -15.85 -0.70
C GLN A 347 -19.48 -15.67 -0.99
N HIS A 348 -19.97 -14.43 -1.08
CA HIS A 348 -21.36 -14.15 -1.45
C HIS A 348 -21.72 -14.65 -2.86
N GLN A 349 -20.79 -14.55 -3.83
CA GLN A 349 -21.00 -15.11 -5.16
C GLN A 349 -21.10 -16.64 -5.14
N LEU A 350 -20.25 -17.33 -4.37
CA LEU A 350 -20.28 -18.77 -4.23
C LEU A 350 -21.56 -19.25 -3.51
N ASN A 351 -22.00 -18.54 -2.48
CA ASN A 351 -23.25 -18.83 -1.78
C ASN A 351 -24.47 -18.65 -2.70
N ARG A 352 -24.51 -17.57 -3.52
CA ARG A 352 -25.58 -17.33 -4.51
C ARG A 352 -25.60 -18.40 -5.62
N ALA A 353 -24.43 -18.95 -5.96
CA ALA A 353 -24.31 -20.01 -6.96
C ALA A 353 -24.61 -21.43 -6.41
N GLY A 354 -24.99 -21.56 -5.14
CA GLY A 354 -25.26 -22.85 -4.51
C GLY A 354 -24.04 -23.78 -4.36
N ILE A 355 -22.83 -23.29 -4.57
CA ILE A 355 -21.59 -24.08 -4.67
C ILE A 355 -20.94 -24.31 -3.29
N VAL A 356 -21.45 -23.67 -2.20
CA VAL A 356 -20.87 -23.80 -0.87
C VAL A 356 -21.79 -24.61 0.04
N HIS A 357 -21.42 -25.86 0.27
CA HIS A 357 -21.76 -26.55 1.50
C HIS A 357 -21.15 -25.79 2.70
N LYS A 358 -21.96 -25.53 3.72
CA LYS A 358 -21.62 -24.95 5.01
C LYS A 358 -20.25 -25.44 5.51
N ARG A 359 -19.19 -24.67 5.31
CA ARG A 359 -18.05 -24.65 6.23
C ARG A 359 -18.26 -23.44 7.11
N ALA A 360 -18.91 -23.68 8.25
CA ALA A 360 -18.95 -22.73 9.35
C ALA A 360 -17.52 -22.31 9.68
N PHE A 361 -17.27 -21.00 9.73
CA PHE A 361 -16.14 -20.48 10.48
C PHE A 361 -16.38 -20.86 11.94
N PRO A 362 -15.43 -21.50 12.61
CA PRO A 362 -15.51 -21.64 14.04
C PRO A 362 -15.15 -20.28 14.66
N LEU A 363 -16.16 -19.43 14.82
CA LEU A 363 -16.17 -18.44 15.89
C LEU A 363 -16.93 -19.10 17.04
N GLU A 364 -16.32 -20.07 17.68
CA GLU A 364 -16.70 -20.52 19.03
C GLU A 364 -15.67 -21.54 19.52
N LYS A 365 -15.02 -21.16 20.53
CA LYS A 365 -14.24 -21.65 21.67
C LYS A 365 -12.80 -21.21 21.69
#